data_2fdde97390c47c47580f7c7490df921b
#
_entry.id   2fdde97390c47c47580f7c7490df921b
#
_cell.length_a   1.000
_cell.length_b   1.000
_cell.length_c   1.000
_cell.angle_alpha   90.00
_cell.angle_beta   90.00
_cell.angle_gamma   90.00
#
_symmetry.space_group_name_H-M   'P 1'
#
loop_
_entity.id
_entity.type
_entity.pdbx_description
1 polymer ?
#
loop_
_entity_poly.entity_id
_entity_poly.type
_entity_poly.pdbx_seq_one_letter_code
_entity_poly.pdbx_strand_id
1 'polypeptide(L)'
;MKRGLFAALLVSILSWGGVAHADHASAVGVWFTEDGKSKVEIYDCSSKLCGKITWLKEPLTEAGKEKVDANNPDEGLKTRKILGLNLLSAFIPDEYEKHGWTNGKIYNPEDGETYSCNMELLDDGTLKVRGYVGLPMFGKTQIWKPAG
;
A
#
# COMPACT_ATOMS: atom_id res chain seq x y z
N MET A 1 -6.73 -50.11 61.44
CA MET A 1 -5.99 -48.85 61.29
C MET A 1 -5.32 -48.83 59.90
N LYS A 2 -5.93 -48.17 58.94
CA LYS A 2 -5.28 -47.96 57.61
C LYS A 2 -5.46 -46.50 57.27
N ARG A 3 -4.34 -45.80 57.27
CA ARG A 3 -4.25 -44.38 56.89
C ARG A 3 -4.23 -44.29 55.37
N GLY A 4 -5.29 -43.77 54.76
CA GLY A 4 -5.34 -43.45 53.33
C GLY A 4 -4.71 -42.08 53.09
N LEU A 5 -3.63 -42.06 52.33
CA LEU A 5 -3.06 -40.81 51.80
C LEU A 5 -3.87 -40.43 50.57
N PHE A 6 -4.56 -39.29 50.64
CA PHE A 6 -5.10 -38.65 49.46
C PHE A 6 -4.01 -37.74 48.84
N ALA A 7 -3.49 -38.15 47.71
CA ALA A 7 -2.61 -37.32 46.91
C ALA A 7 -3.52 -36.36 46.07
N ALA A 8 -3.46 -35.07 46.39
CA ALA A 8 -4.12 -34.04 45.59
C ALA A 8 -3.23 -33.74 44.35
N LEU A 9 -3.73 -34.11 43.17
CA LEU A 9 -3.13 -33.72 41.91
C LEU A 9 -3.48 -32.26 41.60
N LEU A 10 -2.49 -31.37 41.72
CA LEU A 10 -2.58 -29.98 41.25
C LEU A 10 -2.41 -29.99 39.71
N VAL A 11 -3.50 -29.82 39.03
CA VAL A 11 -3.52 -29.57 37.56
C VAL A 11 -3.19 -28.09 37.34
N SER A 12 -1.96 -27.81 36.97
CA SER A 12 -1.53 -26.47 36.56
C SER A 12 -2.05 -26.22 35.14
N ILE A 13 -3.09 -25.42 35.02
CA ILE A 13 -3.58 -24.92 33.71
C ILE A 13 -2.63 -23.83 33.26
N LEU A 14 -1.70 -24.15 32.33
CA LEU A 14 -0.96 -23.13 31.60
C LEU A 14 -1.93 -22.42 30.65
N SER A 15 -2.37 -21.24 31.03
CA SER A 15 -3.05 -20.30 30.12
C SER A 15 -2.01 -19.80 29.11
N TRP A 16 -2.06 -20.32 27.92
CA TRP A 16 -1.38 -19.69 26.80
C TRP A 16 -2.13 -18.40 26.49
N GLY A 17 -1.61 -17.30 27.02
CA GLY A 17 -2.02 -15.96 26.60
C GLY A 17 -1.65 -15.79 25.13
N GLY A 18 -2.61 -15.94 24.24
CA GLY A 18 -2.46 -15.53 22.86
C GLY A 18 -2.15 -14.04 22.85
N VAL A 19 -0.97 -13.66 22.37
CA VAL A 19 -0.67 -12.26 22.04
C VAL A 19 -1.65 -11.90 20.93
N ALA A 20 -2.69 -11.15 21.25
CA ALA A 20 -3.51 -10.52 20.24
C ALA A 20 -2.59 -9.57 19.47
N HIS A 21 -2.19 -9.95 18.26
CA HIS A 21 -1.62 -9.02 17.32
C HIS A 21 -2.71 -7.99 17.06
N ALA A 22 -2.49 -6.75 17.47
CA ALA A 22 -3.33 -5.66 17.03
C ALA A 22 -3.30 -5.69 15.50
N ASP A 23 -4.46 -5.92 14.89
CA ASP A 23 -4.67 -5.83 13.45
C ASP A 23 -4.36 -4.38 13.07
N HIS A 24 -3.12 -4.13 12.66
CA HIS A 24 -2.76 -2.84 12.10
C HIS A 24 -3.44 -2.81 10.74
N ALA A 25 -4.46 -1.98 10.63
CA ALA A 25 -5.08 -1.70 9.36
C ALA A 25 -3.96 -1.41 8.32
N SER A 26 -3.95 -2.15 7.23
CA SER A 26 -2.88 -2.13 6.25
C SER A 26 -3.37 -1.48 4.95
N ALA A 27 -2.49 -0.71 4.29
CA ALA A 27 -2.74 -0.25 2.92
C ALA A 27 -2.52 -1.36 1.87
N VAL A 28 -2.02 -2.53 2.29
CA VAL A 28 -1.85 -3.69 1.38
C VAL A 28 -3.19 -4.11 0.81
N GLY A 29 -3.27 -4.21 -0.51
CA GLY A 29 -4.50 -4.54 -1.22
C GLY A 29 -4.57 -3.88 -2.59
N VAL A 30 -5.71 -3.99 -3.24
CA VAL A 30 -5.96 -3.42 -4.55
C VAL A 30 -6.89 -2.21 -4.44
N TRP A 31 -6.49 -1.13 -5.07
CA TRP A 31 -7.14 0.17 -4.96
C TRP A 31 -7.48 0.74 -6.34
N PHE A 32 -8.66 1.31 -6.50
CA PHE A 32 -8.94 2.19 -7.62
C PHE A 32 -8.33 3.57 -7.37
N THR A 33 -7.63 4.11 -8.37
CA THR A 33 -7.27 5.54 -8.37
C THR A 33 -8.52 6.42 -8.32
N GLU A 34 -8.38 7.66 -7.86
CA GLU A 34 -9.53 8.57 -7.65
C GLU A 34 -10.40 8.74 -8.90
N ASP A 35 -9.78 8.82 -10.08
CA ASP A 35 -10.46 8.93 -11.36
C ASP A 35 -11.03 7.61 -11.91
N GLY A 36 -10.78 6.49 -11.21
CA GLY A 36 -11.21 5.15 -11.60
C GLY A 36 -10.56 4.60 -12.87
N LYS A 37 -9.49 5.22 -13.37
CA LYS A 37 -8.82 4.80 -14.61
C LYS A 37 -7.84 3.66 -14.42
N SER A 38 -7.37 3.42 -13.19
CA SER A 38 -6.39 2.40 -12.88
C SER A 38 -6.72 1.67 -11.60
N LYS A 39 -6.26 0.42 -11.49
CA LYS A 39 -6.13 -0.28 -10.22
C LYS A 39 -4.66 -0.41 -9.87
N VAL A 40 -4.34 -0.17 -8.61
CA VAL A 40 -3.00 -0.28 -8.06
C VAL A 40 -3.01 -1.33 -6.95
N GLU A 41 -2.16 -2.32 -7.06
CA GLU A 41 -1.89 -3.28 -5.99
C GLU A 41 -0.76 -2.75 -5.12
N ILE A 42 -1.06 -2.49 -3.85
CA ILE A 42 -0.06 -2.16 -2.83
C ILE A 42 0.36 -3.44 -2.13
N TYR A 43 1.66 -3.65 -1.98
CA TYR A 43 2.24 -4.87 -1.44
C TYR A 43 3.52 -4.59 -0.64
N ASP A 44 3.89 -5.54 0.21
CA ASP A 44 5.16 -5.49 0.93
C ASP A 44 6.33 -5.72 -0.01
N CYS A 45 7.30 -4.82 0.03
CA CYS A 45 8.55 -4.89 -0.71
C CYS A 45 9.73 -4.61 0.22
N SER A 46 10.38 -5.64 0.75
CA SER A 46 11.55 -5.53 1.64
C SER A 46 11.31 -4.61 2.85
N SER A 47 10.27 -4.91 3.65
CA SER A 47 9.85 -4.16 4.85
C SER A 47 9.35 -2.73 4.58
N LYS A 48 9.02 -2.41 3.35
CA LYS A 48 8.39 -1.17 2.90
C LYS A 48 7.15 -1.51 2.09
N LEU A 49 6.32 -0.51 1.77
CA LEU A 49 5.24 -0.69 0.81
C LEU A 49 5.64 -0.15 -0.55
N CYS A 50 5.28 -0.91 -1.57
CA CYS A 50 5.35 -0.57 -2.98
C CYS A 50 3.97 -0.72 -3.61
N GLY A 51 3.79 -0.20 -4.81
CA GLY A 51 2.54 -0.38 -5.56
C GLY A 51 2.77 -0.43 -7.06
N LYS A 52 2.04 -1.33 -7.71
CA LYS A 52 2.08 -1.52 -9.17
C LYS A 52 0.70 -1.41 -9.78
N ILE A 53 0.64 -0.93 -11.02
CA ILE A 53 -0.59 -0.88 -11.81
C ILE A 53 -0.95 -2.30 -12.25
N THR A 54 -2.12 -2.79 -11.86
CA THR A 54 -2.61 -4.14 -12.21
C THR A 54 -3.74 -4.13 -13.21
N TRP A 55 -4.34 -2.97 -13.45
CA TRP A 55 -5.43 -2.81 -14.41
C TRP A 55 -5.53 -1.36 -14.90
N LEU A 56 -5.88 -1.20 -16.15
CA LEU A 56 -6.19 0.07 -16.78
C LEU A 56 -7.57 0.00 -17.41
N LYS A 57 -8.39 1.04 -17.22
CA LYS A 57 -9.71 1.17 -17.88
C LYS A 57 -9.55 1.22 -19.42
N GLU A 58 -8.51 1.92 -19.87
CA GLU A 58 -8.15 2.06 -21.27
C GLU A 58 -6.69 1.61 -21.47
N PRO A 59 -6.43 0.29 -21.64
CA PRO A 59 -5.07 -0.22 -21.74
C PRO A 59 -4.39 0.06 -23.09
N LEU A 60 -5.19 0.41 -24.10
CA LEU A 60 -4.70 0.65 -25.46
C LEU A 60 -4.78 2.14 -25.84
N THR A 61 -3.90 2.55 -26.73
CA THR A 61 -3.98 3.85 -27.42
C THR A 61 -5.09 3.83 -28.48
N GLU A 62 -5.44 4.98 -29.05
CA GLU A 62 -6.38 5.08 -30.18
C GLU A 62 -5.95 4.24 -31.39
N ALA A 63 -4.63 4.02 -31.55
CA ALA A 63 -4.07 3.16 -32.60
C ALA A 63 -4.09 1.65 -32.24
N GLY A 64 -4.72 1.26 -31.12
CA GLY A 64 -4.83 -0.14 -30.68
C GLY A 64 -3.55 -0.74 -30.11
N LYS A 65 -2.56 0.07 -29.77
CA LYS A 65 -1.30 -0.37 -29.14
C LYS A 65 -1.36 -0.25 -27.64
N GLU A 66 -0.69 -1.14 -26.92
CA GLU A 66 -0.55 -1.04 -25.47
C GLU A 66 0.08 0.31 -25.07
N LYS A 67 -0.46 0.93 -24.02
CA LYS A 67 0.08 2.18 -23.49
C LYS A 67 1.46 1.93 -22.85
N VAL A 68 2.42 2.79 -23.22
CA VAL A 68 3.79 2.77 -22.73
C VAL A 68 4.12 4.06 -22.00
N ASP A 69 5.21 4.06 -21.25
CA ASP A 69 5.68 5.16 -20.43
C ASP A 69 6.42 6.23 -21.26
N ALA A 70 5.73 6.75 -22.26
CA ALA A 70 6.31 7.62 -23.29
C ALA A 70 6.91 8.93 -22.75
N ASN A 71 6.43 9.40 -21.59
CA ASN A 71 6.90 10.65 -20.96
C ASN A 71 8.06 10.43 -19.96
N ASN A 72 8.55 9.19 -19.83
CA ASN A 72 9.67 8.92 -18.93
C ASN A 72 10.88 9.75 -19.32
N PRO A 73 11.57 10.42 -18.36
CA PRO A 73 12.80 11.18 -18.66
C PRO A 73 13.95 10.28 -19.09
N ASP A 74 13.94 8.99 -18.72
CA ASP A 74 14.90 8.01 -19.20
C ASP A 74 14.43 7.41 -20.52
N GLU A 75 15.16 7.67 -21.58
CA GLU A 75 14.85 7.15 -22.95
C GLU A 75 14.75 5.62 -22.97
N GLY A 76 15.53 4.92 -22.15
CA GLY A 76 15.51 3.45 -22.05
C GLY A 76 14.23 2.89 -21.42
N LEU A 77 13.45 3.72 -20.71
CA LEU A 77 12.22 3.34 -20.05
C LEU A 77 10.95 3.77 -20.78
N LYS A 78 11.05 4.59 -21.81
CA LYS A 78 9.88 5.10 -22.57
C LYS A 78 9.03 4.02 -23.24
N THR A 79 9.59 2.85 -23.49
CA THR A 79 8.87 1.74 -24.14
C THR A 79 8.31 0.72 -23.15
N ARG A 80 8.56 0.89 -21.84
CA ARG A 80 7.99 -0.02 -20.83
C ARG A 80 6.48 0.17 -20.75
N LYS A 81 5.78 -0.93 -20.50
CA LYS A 81 4.31 -0.89 -20.40
C LYS A 81 3.86 -0.16 -19.15
N ILE A 82 2.76 0.60 -19.26
CA ILE A 82 2.08 1.18 -18.10
C ILE A 82 1.43 0.08 -17.24
N LEU A 83 0.84 -0.92 -17.87
CA LEU A 83 0.33 -2.08 -17.13
C LEU A 83 1.50 -2.87 -16.51
N GLY A 84 1.46 -3.03 -15.19
CA GLY A 84 2.54 -3.66 -14.42
C GLY A 84 3.60 -2.68 -13.89
N LEU A 85 3.50 -1.38 -14.23
CA LEU A 85 4.43 -0.36 -13.77
C LEU A 85 4.39 -0.19 -12.26
N ASN A 86 5.55 -0.26 -11.60
CA ASN A 86 5.71 0.14 -10.21
C ASN A 86 5.68 1.67 -10.12
N LEU A 87 4.56 2.23 -9.62
CA LEU A 87 4.44 3.67 -9.46
C LEU A 87 4.62 4.14 -8.01
N LEU A 88 4.40 3.27 -7.03
CA LEU A 88 4.61 3.56 -5.61
C LEU A 88 5.83 2.82 -5.08
N SER A 89 6.65 3.49 -4.28
CA SER A 89 7.84 2.88 -3.67
C SER A 89 8.22 3.50 -2.34
N ALA A 90 8.97 2.73 -1.56
CA ALA A 90 9.71 3.17 -0.38
C ALA A 90 8.89 3.65 0.83
N PHE A 91 7.59 3.38 0.89
CA PHE A 91 6.77 3.79 2.03
C PHE A 91 7.13 3.04 3.29
N ILE A 92 7.34 3.76 4.38
CA ILE A 92 7.51 3.21 5.73
C ILE A 92 6.36 3.66 6.62
N PRO A 93 6.02 2.92 7.70
CA PRO A 93 5.01 3.37 8.66
C PRO A 93 5.35 4.76 9.21
N ASP A 94 4.33 5.59 9.35
CA ASP A 94 4.48 6.90 9.98
C ASP A 94 4.49 6.75 11.50
N GLU A 95 5.41 7.43 12.19
CA GLU A 95 5.54 7.36 13.64
C GLU A 95 4.42 8.14 14.37
N TYR A 96 3.82 9.10 13.69
CA TYR A 96 2.82 10.01 14.26
C TYR A 96 1.39 9.67 13.86
N GLU A 97 1.21 9.06 12.67
CA GLU A 97 -0.10 8.68 12.13
C GLU A 97 -0.27 7.16 12.17
N LYS A 98 -1.12 6.65 13.07
CA LYS A 98 -1.30 5.22 13.32
C LYS A 98 -1.57 4.38 12.07
N HIS A 99 -2.25 4.94 11.09
CA HIS A 99 -2.62 4.30 9.83
C HIS A 99 -2.01 5.03 8.62
N GLY A 100 -0.85 5.64 8.84
CA GLY A 100 -0.12 6.41 7.86
C GLY A 100 1.18 5.76 7.41
N TRP A 101 1.61 6.14 6.21
CA TRP A 101 2.90 5.78 5.61
C TRP A 101 3.55 7.03 5.02
N THR A 102 4.83 7.16 5.27
CA THR A 102 5.63 8.33 4.88
C THR A 102 6.88 7.92 4.10
N ASN A 103 7.67 8.91 3.68
CA ASN A 103 8.92 8.75 2.92
C ASN A 103 8.75 8.03 1.57
N GLY A 104 7.52 7.88 1.11
CA GLY A 104 7.22 7.25 -0.16
C GLY A 104 7.51 8.12 -1.36
N LYS A 105 7.49 7.48 -2.52
CA LYS A 105 7.55 8.10 -3.84
C LYS A 105 6.40 7.62 -4.69
N ILE A 106 5.85 8.52 -5.50
CA ILE A 106 4.87 8.21 -6.53
C ILE A 106 5.38 8.71 -7.88
N TYR A 107 5.46 7.81 -8.85
CA TYR A 107 5.76 8.16 -10.24
C TYR A 107 4.47 8.40 -11.00
N ASN A 108 4.40 9.49 -11.76
CA ASN A 108 3.27 9.81 -12.61
C ASN A 108 3.67 9.64 -14.09
N PRO A 109 3.17 8.61 -14.80
CA PRO A 109 3.51 8.39 -16.21
C PRO A 109 2.88 9.43 -17.15
N GLU A 110 1.92 10.24 -16.70
CA GLU A 110 1.31 11.29 -17.53
C GLU A 110 2.25 12.48 -17.75
N ASP A 111 3.11 12.78 -16.76
CA ASP A 111 4.09 13.86 -16.85
C ASP A 111 5.55 13.40 -16.78
N GLY A 112 5.78 12.12 -16.45
CA GLY A 112 7.12 11.54 -16.32
C GLY A 112 7.85 11.93 -15.05
N GLU A 113 7.17 12.51 -14.06
CA GLU A 113 7.76 13.02 -12.84
C GLU A 113 7.55 12.10 -11.64
N THR A 114 8.50 12.12 -10.72
CA THR A 114 8.42 11.40 -9.44
C THR A 114 8.25 12.39 -8.31
N TYR A 115 7.20 12.20 -7.53
CA TYR A 115 6.85 13.05 -6.40
C TYR A 115 7.15 12.35 -5.08
N SER A 116 7.43 13.11 -4.03
CA SER A 116 7.34 12.62 -2.66
C SER A 116 5.89 12.29 -2.35
N CYS A 117 5.65 11.25 -1.53
CA CYS A 117 4.28 10.78 -1.29
C CYS A 117 4.10 10.28 0.13
N ASN A 118 2.97 10.63 0.72
CA ASN A 118 2.47 10.05 1.96
C ASN A 118 1.12 9.37 1.71
N MET A 119 0.81 8.34 2.47
CA MET A 119 -0.49 7.66 2.43
C MET A 119 -1.09 7.59 3.83
N GLU A 120 -2.42 7.55 3.92
CA GLU A 120 -3.17 7.37 5.16
C GLU A 120 -4.43 6.57 4.88
N LEU A 121 -4.62 5.46 5.59
CA LEU A 121 -5.87 4.71 5.55
C LEU A 121 -6.90 5.41 6.44
N LEU A 122 -7.98 5.88 5.83
CA LEU A 122 -9.04 6.61 6.52
C LEU A 122 -10.05 5.67 7.18
N ASP A 123 -10.80 6.17 8.16
CA ASP A 123 -11.79 5.39 8.93
C ASP A 123 -12.93 4.82 8.07
N ASP A 124 -13.22 5.43 6.93
CA ASP A 124 -14.20 4.94 5.94
C ASP A 124 -13.68 3.83 5.03
N GLY A 125 -12.43 3.39 5.23
CA GLY A 125 -11.79 2.36 4.44
C GLY A 125 -11.22 2.83 3.11
N THR A 126 -11.21 4.14 2.83
CA THR A 126 -10.52 4.72 1.67
C THR A 126 -9.06 5.02 1.99
N LEU A 127 -8.22 5.14 0.97
CA LEU A 127 -6.81 5.46 1.09
C LEU A 127 -6.55 6.87 0.57
N LYS A 128 -6.12 7.76 1.46
CA LYS A 128 -5.62 9.08 1.09
C LYS A 128 -4.20 8.96 0.58
N VAL A 129 -3.95 9.43 -0.63
CA VAL A 129 -2.63 9.43 -1.29
C VAL A 129 -2.26 10.88 -1.61
N ARG A 130 -1.19 11.38 -1.01
CA ARG A 130 -0.76 12.77 -1.19
C ARG A 130 0.64 12.85 -1.78
N GLY A 131 0.70 13.25 -3.05
CA GLY A 131 1.95 13.56 -3.75
C GLY A 131 2.32 15.04 -3.58
N TYR A 132 3.61 15.34 -3.41
CA TYR A 132 4.08 16.71 -3.21
C TYR A 132 5.53 16.90 -3.68
N VAL A 133 5.89 18.17 -3.90
CA VAL A 133 7.28 18.63 -4.14
C VAL A 133 7.70 19.49 -2.97
N GLY A 134 8.85 19.17 -2.36
CA GLY A 134 9.36 19.87 -1.19
C GLY A 134 8.58 19.57 0.08
N LEU A 135 7.58 20.38 0.43
CA LEU A 135 6.78 20.19 1.64
C LEU A 135 5.39 19.62 1.33
N PRO A 136 4.82 18.78 2.23
CA PRO A 136 3.49 18.18 2.01
C PRO A 136 2.35 19.18 1.79
N MET A 137 2.46 20.40 2.33
CA MET A 137 1.45 21.45 2.14
C MET A 137 1.29 21.90 0.67
N PHE A 138 2.32 21.72 -0.16
CA PHE A 138 2.30 22.05 -1.58
C PHE A 138 1.92 20.86 -2.47
N GLY A 139 1.23 19.89 -1.91
CA GLY A 139 0.87 18.67 -2.59
C GLY A 139 -0.54 18.64 -3.14
N LYS A 140 -0.84 17.54 -3.87
CA LYS A 140 -2.15 17.17 -4.35
C LYS A 140 -2.58 15.87 -3.68
N THR A 141 -3.79 15.87 -3.17
CA THR A 141 -4.39 14.69 -2.54
C THR A 141 -5.33 13.99 -3.51
N GLN A 142 -5.27 12.67 -3.52
CA GLN A 142 -6.24 11.78 -4.15
C GLN A 142 -6.84 10.85 -3.09
N ILE A 143 -8.10 10.47 -3.28
CA ILE A 143 -8.77 9.46 -2.45
C ILE A 143 -9.00 8.21 -3.30
N TRP A 144 -8.29 7.15 -2.94
CA TRP A 144 -8.39 5.86 -3.61
C TRP A 144 -9.40 4.96 -2.87
N LYS A 145 -10.17 4.19 -3.64
CA LYS A 145 -11.21 3.30 -3.12
C LYS A 145 -10.77 1.84 -3.21
N PRO A 146 -11.16 0.99 -2.24
CA PRO A 146 -10.91 -0.44 -2.34
C PRO A 146 -11.46 -1.02 -3.65
N ALA A 147 -10.70 -1.89 -4.30
CA ALA A 147 -11.05 -2.48 -5.60
C ALA A 147 -11.32 -3.99 -5.53
N GLY A 148 -11.29 -4.56 -4.36
CA GLY A 148 -11.53 -6.00 -4.20
C GLY A 148 -11.62 -6.41 -2.77
#